data_3b7d8722a7bbc546c5a5c1e780243147
#
_entry.id   3b7d8722a7bbc546c5a5c1e780243147
#
_cell.length_a   1.000
_cell.length_b   1.000
_cell.length_c   1.000
_cell.angle_alpha   90.00
_cell.angle_beta   90.00
_cell.angle_gamma   90.00
#
_symmetry.space_group_name_H-M   'P 1'
#
loop_
_entity.id
_entity.type
_entity.pdbx_description
1 polymer ?
#
loop_
_entity_poly.entity_id
_entity_poly.type
_entity_poly.pdbx_seq_one_letter_code
_entity_poly.pdbx_strand_id
1 'polypeptide(L)'
;MQEQWKALTESHLLANKTRALGVSNFCKSSLACLAKDASSVVPAVNQFKFHIGMGPDPSGLVSYCKAKGIVPQAYSPLGDNTTELINGPLVSQIGAAHGKSGVQVSLRWIYQNGLAVTTKSGNAAHLADDADLFSWSLTEKEMATTDAANTPSGQPSFICTK
;
A
#
# COMPACT_ATOMS: atom_id res chain seq x y z
N MET A 1 19.39 -12.75 2.08
CA MET A 1 18.64 -11.61 1.52
C MET A 1 19.44 -10.86 0.44
N GLN A 2 20.61 -10.29 0.73
CA GLN A 2 21.44 -9.60 -0.28
C GLN A 2 21.83 -10.50 -1.45
N GLU A 3 22.31 -11.72 -1.18
CA GLU A 3 22.67 -12.69 -2.22
C GLU A 3 21.50 -13.07 -3.12
N GLN A 4 20.31 -13.27 -2.54
CA GLN A 4 19.09 -13.56 -3.32
C GLN A 4 18.70 -12.36 -4.20
N TRP A 5 18.81 -11.14 -3.65
CA TRP A 5 18.52 -9.92 -4.40
C TRP A 5 19.52 -9.72 -5.55
N LYS A 6 20.79 -9.96 -5.29
CA LYS A 6 21.85 -9.94 -6.31
C LYS A 6 21.57 -10.97 -7.42
N ALA A 7 21.28 -12.21 -7.05
CA ALA A 7 20.95 -13.25 -8.01
C ALA A 7 19.73 -12.92 -8.88
N LEU A 8 18.67 -12.34 -8.29
CA LEU A 8 17.50 -11.85 -9.05
C LEU A 8 17.86 -10.70 -9.97
N THR A 9 18.69 -9.77 -9.53
CA THR A 9 19.16 -8.65 -10.34
C THR A 9 19.93 -9.15 -11.55
N GLU A 10 20.89 -10.04 -11.36
CA GLU A 10 21.72 -10.57 -12.42
C GLU A 10 20.92 -11.44 -13.41
N SER A 11 20.11 -12.37 -12.90
CA SER A 11 19.42 -13.37 -13.72
C SER A 11 18.15 -12.86 -14.41
N HIS A 12 17.54 -11.77 -13.93
CA HIS A 12 16.27 -11.28 -14.44
C HIS A 12 16.37 -9.84 -14.96
N LEU A 13 16.81 -8.88 -14.13
CA LEU A 13 16.85 -7.48 -14.53
C LEU A 13 17.95 -7.22 -15.56
N LEU A 14 19.19 -7.55 -15.25
CA LEU A 14 20.34 -7.33 -16.17
C LEU A 14 20.27 -8.24 -17.41
N ALA A 15 19.58 -9.38 -17.30
CA ALA A 15 19.32 -10.26 -18.45
C ALA A 15 18.08 -9.84 -19.27
N ASN A 16 17.50 -8.66 -19.02
CA ASN A 16 16.32 -8.10 -19.69
C ASN A 16 15.07 -9.02 -19.68
N LYS A 17 14.93 -9.90 -18.67
CA LYS A 17 13.74 -10.74 -18.49
C LYS A 17 12.60 -10.00 -17.79
N THR A 18 12.92 -8.94 -17.07
CA THR A 18 11.96 -8.02 -16.43
C THR A 18 12.45 -6.60 -16.52
N ARG A 19 11.53 -5.63 -16.42
CA ARG A 19 11.87 -4.19 -16.43
C ARG A 19 12.16 -3.64 -15.05
N ALA A 20 11.67 -4.30 -14.00
CA ALA A 20 11.84 -3.87 -12.62
C ALA A 20 11.75 -5.05 -11.67
N LEU A 21 12.34 -4.91 -10.50
CA LEU A 21 12.23 -5.86 -9.38
C LEU A 21 11.62 -5.14 -8.19
N GLY A 22 10.83 -5.86 -7.41
CA GLY A 22 10.23 -5.35 -6.18
C GLY A 22 10.35 -6.36 -5.04
N VAL A 23 9.97 -5.91 -3.87
CA VAL A 23 9.95 -6.72 -2.66
C VAL A 23 8.58 -6.68 -2.00
N SER A 24 8.30 -7.63 -1.11
CA SER A 24 7.06 -7.66 -0.34
C SER A 24 7.36 -7.85 1.14
N ASN A 25 6.63 -7.09 1.98
CA ASN A 25 6.74 -7.13 3.45
C ASN A 25 8.15 -6.80 3.99
N PHE A 26 8.88 -5.95 3.31
CA PHE A 26 10.17 -5.48 3.78
C PHE A 26 9.98 -4.27 4.70
N CYS A 27 10.56 -4.33 5.92
CA CYS A 27 10.65 -3.20 6.81
C CYS A 27 11.85 -2.29 6.44
N LYS A 28 11.97 -1.16 7.11
CA LYS A 28 13.08 -0.20 6.88
C LYS A 28 14.46 -0.84 7.01
N SER A 29 14.67 -1.71 8.01
CA SER A 29 15.96 -2.38 8.19
C SER A 29 16.27 -3.38 7.05
N SER A 30 15.26 -4.08 6.55
CA SER A 30 15.42 -5.00 5.41
C SER A 30 15.73 -4.23 4.12
N LEU A 31 15.02 -3.12 3.86
CA LEU A 31 15.32 -2.24 2.72
C LEU A 31 16.71 -1.63 2.84
N ALA A 32 17.09 -1.15 4.02
CA ALA A 32 18.43 -0.63 4.28
C ALA A 32 19.52 -1.69 4.11
N CYS A 33 19.21 -2.95 4.43
CA CYS A 33 20.13 -4.07 4.22
C CYS A 33 20.41 -4.29 2.73
N LEU A 34 19.40 -4.20 1.85
CA LEU A 34 19.62 -4.29 0.41
C LEU A 34 20.49 -3.15 -0.12
N ALA A 35 20.33 -1.95 0.44
CA ALA A 35 21.07 -0.77 0.02
C ALA A 35 22.51 -0.67 0.56
N LYS A 36 23.00 -1.63 1.35
CA LYS A 36 24.39 -1.62 1.86
C LYS A 36 25.43 -1.85 0.77
N ASP A 37 25.10 -2.57 -0.26
CA ASP A 37 25.93 -2.74 -1.43
C ASP A 37 25.65 -1.58 -2.41
N ALA A 38 26.65 -0.76 -2.71
CA ALA A 38 26.53 0.36 -3.62
C ALA A 38 26.16 -0.05 -5.06
N SER A 39 26.40 -1.30 -5.44
CA SER A 39 25.99 -1.88 -6.72
C SER A 39 24.56 -2.43 -6.71
N SER A 40 23.90 -2.41 -5.56
CA SER A 40 22.57 -2.98 -5.40
C SER A 40 21.52 -2.10 -6.09
N VAL A 41 20.66 -2.74 -6.89
CA VAL A 41 19.52 -2.07 -7.52
C VAL A 41 18.47 -1.76 -6.45
N VAL A 42 17.95 -0.54 -6.46
CA VAL A 42 16.86 -0.14 -5.57
C VAL A 42 15.59 -0.88 -5.99
N PRO A 43 14.85 -1.51 -5.05
CA PRO A 43 13.54 -2.08 -5.37
C PRO A 43 12.60 -1.02 -5.93
N ALA A 44 11.94 -1.30 -7.04
CA ALA A 44 10.96 -0.38 -7.62
C ALA A 44 9.69 -0.27 -6.76
N VAL A 45 9.32 -1.36 -6.09
CA VAL A 45 8.11 -1.46 -5.26
C VAL A 45 8.44 -2.19 -3.96
N ASN A 46 7.83 -1.75 -2.87
CA ASN A 46 7.65 -2.55 -1.65
C ASN A 46 6.15 -2.73 -1.41
N GLN A 47 5.65 -3.95 -1.54
CA GLN A 47 4.24 -4.26 -1.30
C GLN A 47 4.05 -4.76 0.14
N PHE A 48 3.14 -4.14 0.89
CA PHE A 48 2.87 -4.51 2.28
C PHE A 48 1.41 -4.28 2.65
N LYS A 49 0.94 -4.90 3.75
CA LYS A 49 -0.42 -4.71 4.26
C LYS A 49 -0.61 -3.25 4.66
N PHE A 50 -1.66 -2.63 4.11
CA PHE A 50 -1.96 -1.24 4.44
C PHE A 50 -3.45 -0.92 4.20
N HIS A 51 -4.11 -0.38 5.22
CA HIS A 51 -5.52 0.00 5.20
C HIS A 51 -5.82 1.06 6.25
N ILE A 52 -6.98 1.71 6.18
CA ILE A 52 -7.50 2.58 7.25
C ILE A 52 -7.46 1.82 8.57
N GLY A 53 -7.05 2.51 9.65
CA GLY A 53 -6.87 1.92 10.97
C GLY A 53 -5.41 1.59 11.31
N MET A 54 -4.51 1.68 10.33
CA MET A 54 -3.06 1.51 10.54
C MET A 54 -2.31 2.85 10.66
N GLY A 55 -3.03 3.98 10.48
CA GLY A 55 -2.43 5.30 10.33
C GLY A 55 -1.78 5.52 8.96
N PRO A 56 -1.46 6.77 8.59
CA PRO A 56 -0.98 7.12 7.25
C PRO A 56 0.47 6.67 6.97
N ASP A 57 1.26 6.42 8.02
CA ASP A 57 2.67 6.02 7.88
C ASP A 57 3.11 5.04 8.99
N PRO A 58 2.58 3.80 8.98
CA PRO A 58 2.89 2.83 10.02
C PRO A 58 4.39 2.55 10.07
N SER A 59 4.98 2.72 11.26
CA SER A 59 6.42 2.57 11.51
C SER A 59 7.33 3.47 10.65
N GLY A 60 6.80 4.51 10.03
CA GLY A 60 7.54 5.40 9.12
C GLY A 60 7.98 4.70 7.83
N LEU A 61 7.26 3.65 7.39
CA LEU A 61 7.65 2.86 6.22
C LEU A 61 7.26 3.55 4.91
N VAL A 62 6.08 4.20 4.88
CA VAL A 62 5.60 4.89 3.67
C VAL A 62 6.55 6.03 3.31
N SER A 63 6.86 6.89 4.28
CA SER A 63 7.83 8.00 4.09
C SER A 63 9.21 7.49 3.73
N TYR A 64 9.67 6.40 4.36
CA TYR A 64 10.97 5.80 4.03
C TYR A 64 11.02 5.30 2.58
N CYS A 65 10.00 4.58 2.13
CA CYS A 65 9.93 4.11 0.74
C CYS A 65 9.99 5.29 -0.24
N LYS A 66 9.14 6.31 -0.03
CA LYS A 66 9.12 7.51 -0.88
C LYS A 66 10.46 8.22 -0.94
N ALA A 67 11.13 8.40 0.21
CA ALA A 67 12.44 9.03 0.29
C ALA A 67 13.55 8.24 -0.44
N LYS A 68 13.34 6.94 -0.66
CA LYS A 68 14.26 6.06 -1.39
C LYS A 68 13.86 5.82 -2.86
N GLY A 69 12.82 6.48 -3.35
CA GLY A 69 12.30 6.26 -4.71
C GLY A 69 11.62 4.90 -4.90
N ILE A 70 11.22 4.26 -3.80
CA ILE A 70 10.51 2.97 -3.80
C ILE A 70 9.01 3.28 -3.76
N VAL A 71 8.23 2.72 -4.67
CA VAL A 71 6.77 2.86 -4.65
C VAL A 71 6.20 1.99 -3.53
N PRO A 72 5.58 2.57 -2.50
CA PRO A 72 4.83 1.79 -1.53
C PRO A 72 3.53 1.30 -2.19
N GLN A 73 3.20 0.01 -2.04
CA GLN A 73 1.98 -0.59 -2.58
C GLN A 73 1.23 -1.34 -1.49
N ALA A 74 -0.07 -1.04 -1.37
CA ALA A 74 -0.95 -1.67 -0.41
C ALA A 74 -1.53 -2.98 -0.92
N TYR A 75 -1.45 -4.06 -0.12
CA TYR A 75 -2.33 -5.21 -0.26
C TYR A 75 -3.28 -5.32 0.94
N SER A 76 -4.33 -6.12 0.84
CA SER A 76 -5.42 -6.18 1.83
C SER A 76 -5.97 -4.80 2.19
N PRO A 77 -6.33 -3.97 1.20
CA PRO A 77 -6.74 -2.59 1.42
C PRO A 77 -8.04 -2.47 2.24
N LEU A 78 -8.79 -3.56 2.34
CA LEU A 78 -10.02 -3.67 3.11
C LEU A 78 -9.84 -4.48 4.41
N GLY A 79 -8.61 -4.56 4.94
CA GLY A 79 -8.33 -5.23 6.21
C GLY A 79 -8.71 -6.71 6.24
N ASP A 80 -8.50 -7.43 5.13
CA ASP A 80 -8.94 -8.82 4.94
C ASP A 80 -10.48 -8.98 4.94
N ASN A 81 -11.19 -8.05 4.28
CA ASN A 81 -12.65 -7.96 4.14
C ASN A 81 -13.38 -7.66 5.46
N THR A 82 -12.89 -6.71 6.22
CA THR A 82 -13.58 -6.27 7.43
C THR A 82 -14.80 -5.42 7.09
N THR A 83 -15.87 -5.62 7.85
CA THR A 83 -17.10 -4.84 7.71
C THR A 83 -16.84 -3.34 7.88
N GLU A 84 -15.92 -2.96 8.76
CA GLU A 84 -15.54 -1.56 9.04
C GLU A 84 -15.06 -0.81 7.80
N LEU A 85 -14.34 -1.48 6.89
CA LEU A 85 -13.76 -0.86 5.70
C LEU A 85 -14.59 -1.03 4.43
N ILE A 86 -15.65 -1.85 4.50
CA ILE A 86 -16.57 -2.07 3.39
C ILE A 86 -17.83 -1.21 3.55
N ASN A 87 -18.47 -1.26 4.72
CA ASN A 87 -19.73 -0.60 5.00
C ASN A 87 -19.87 -0.11 6.45
N GLY A 88 -18.73 0.02 7.18
CA GLY A 88 -18.72 0.59 8.52
C GLY A 88 -19.12 2.07 8.54
N PRO A 89 -19.50 2.61 9.72
CA PRO A 89 -20.05 3.97 9.82
C PRO A 89 -19.14 5.06 9.25
N LEU A 90 -17.84 4.99 9.52
CA LEU A 90 -16.86 5.98 9.05
C LEU A 90 -16.83 6.06 7.52
N VAL A 91 -16.55 4.94 6.86
CA VAL A 91 -16.41 4.90 5.40
C VAL A 91 -17.74 5.11 4.68
N SER A 92 -18.86 4.65 5.28
CA SER A 92 -20.20 4.86 4.69
C SER A 92 -20.65 6.31 4.79
N GLN A 93 -20.39 7.00 5.90
CA GLN A 93 -20.74 8.41 6.06
C GLN A 93 -19.95 9.29 5.07
N ILE A 94 -18.64 9.04 4.93
CA ILE A 94 -17.80 9.76 3.97
C ILE A 94 -18.25 9.43 2.54
N GLY A 95 -18.46 8.15 2.25
CA GLY A 95 -18.90 7.71 0.92
C GLY A 95 -20.21 8.36 0.49
N ALA A 96 -21.20 8.44 1.39
CA ALA A 96 -22.49 9.08 1.12
C ALA A 96 -22.34 10.57 0.69
N ALA A 97 -21.41 11.30 1.28
CA ALA A 97 -21.15 12.70 0.93
C ALA A 97 -20.58 12.86 -0.49
N HIS A 98 -19.95 11.82 -1.05
CA HIS A 98 -19.34 11.82 -2.38
C HIS A 98 -20.11 10.97 -3.40
N GLY A 99 -21.21 10.32 -3.02
CA GLY A 99 -21.90 9.34 -3.86
C GLY A 99 -21.05 8.10 -4.16
N LYS A 100 -20.20 7.69 -3.19
CA LYS A 100 -19.25 6.58 -3.31
C LYS A 100 -19.51 5.51 -2.23
N SER A 101 -19.08 4.29 -2.50
CA SER A 101 -19.11 3.20 -1.52
C SER A 101 -18.02 3.34 -0.46
N GLY A 102 -18.17 2.67 0.68
CA GLY A 102 -17.11 2.61 1.70
C GLY A 102 -15.82 1.95 1.18
N VAL A 103 -15.94 0.98 0.25
CA VAL A 103 -14.78 0.37 -0.43
C VAL A 103 -14.02 1.45 -1.22
N GLN A 104 -14.73 2.26 -2.02
CA GLN A 104 -14.10 3.34 -2.78
C GLN A 104 -13.42 4.36 -1.84
N VAL A 105 -14.04 4.69 -0.70
CA VAL A 105 -13.40 5.55 0.32
C VAL A 105 -12.10 4.94 0.83
N SER A 106 -12.10 3.66 1.18
CA SER A 106 -10.92 2.94 1.67
C SER A 106 -9.78 2.92 0.64
N LEU A 107 -10.10 2.64 -0.62
CA LEU A 107 -9.11 2.63 -1.70
C LEU A 107 -8.61 4.04 -2.03
N ARG A 108 -9.50 5.06 -2.02
CA ARG A 108 -9.14 6.45 -2.26
C ARG A 108 -8.21 7.00 -1.19
N TRP A 109 -8.44 6.66 0.08
CA TRP A 109 -7.56 7.03 1.17
C TRP A 109 -6.14 6.51 0.98
N ILE A 110 -5.98 5.24 0.57
CA ILE A 110 -4.67 4.65 0.27
C ILE A 110 -3.98 5.44 -0.82
N TYR A 111 -4.69 5.71 -1.92
CA TYR A 111 -4.15 6.45 -3.05
C TYR A 111 -3.74 7.89 -2.65
N GLN A 112 -4.57 8.60 -1.87
CA GLN A 112 -4.25 9.96 -1.42
C GLN A 112 -3.10 10.01 -0.41
N ASN A 113 -2.82 8.92 0.31
CA ASN A 113 -1.60 8.75 1.08
C ASN A 113 -0.39 8.44 0.19
N GLY A 114 -0.57 8.41 -1.13
CA GLY A 114 0.49 8.24 -2.13
C GLY A 114 1.03 6.82 -2.25
N LEU A 115 0.16 5.82 -2.01
CA LEU A 115 0.48 4.43 -2.28
C LEU A 115 -0.25 3.94 -3.54
N ALA A 116 0.39 3.02 -4.25
CA ALA A 116 -0.35 2.16 -5.17
C ALA A 116 -1.20 1.16 -4.36
N VAL A 117 -2.27 0.66 -4.96
CA VAL A 117 -3.16 -0.30 -4.31
C VAL A 117 -3.40 -1.50 -5.20
N THR A 118 -3.48 -2.68 -4.60
CA THR A 118 -3.96 -3.90 -5.26
C THR A 118 -5.22 -4.39 -4.56
N THR A 119 -6.25 -4.66 -5.34
CA THR A 119 -7.54 -5.17 -4.89
C THR A 119 -7.94 -6.37 -5.73
N LYS A 120 -8.96 -7.10 -5.29
CA LYS A 120 -9.49 -8.28 -5.97
C LYS A 120 -10.99 -8.32 -5.85
N SER A 121 -11.67 -8.52 -6.97
CA SER A 121 -13.09 -8.84 -6.99
C SER A 121 -13.41 -9.83 -8.11
N GLY A 122 -14.38 -10.72 -7.88
CA GLY A 122 -15.02 -11.54 -8.91
C GLY A 122 -16.25 -10.88 -9.56
N ASN A 123 -16.62 -9.67 -9.12
CA ASN A 123 -17.78 -8.92 -9.62
C ASN A 123 -17.31 -7.77 -10.50
N ALA A 124 -17.75 -7.76 -11.77
CA ALA A 124 -17.37 -6.73 -12.74
C ALA A 124 -17.80 -5.32 -12.32
N ALA A 125 -18.96 -5.17 -11.67
CA ALA A 125 -19.41 -3.87 -11.16
C ALA A 125 -18.48 -3.35 -10.05
N HIS A 126 -18.07 -4.20 -9.12
CA HIS A 126 -17.10 -3.81 -8.08
C HIS A 126 -15.75 -3.43 -8.69
N LEU A 127 -15.30 -4.12 -9.75
CA LEU A 127 -14.04 -3.75 -10.41
C LEU A 127 -14.12 -2.39 -11.11
N ALA A 128 -15.29 -2.07 -11.69
CA ALA A 128 -15.53 -0.75 -12.27
C ALA A 128 -15.54 0.35 -11.20
N ASP A 129 -16.21 0.10 -10.06
CA ASP A 129 -16.21 1.01 -8.91
C ASP A 129 -14.80 1.18 -8.31
N ASP A 130 -14.03 0.10 -8.16
CA ASP A 130 -12.66 0.12 -7.68
C ASP A 130 -11.72 0.91 -8.62
N ALA A 131 -12.00 0.90 -9.93
CA ALA A 131 -11.22 1.68 -10.90
C ALA A 131 -11.56 3.18 -10.89
N ASP A 132 -12.73 3.57 -10.38
CA ASP A 132 -13.14 4.98 -10.23
C ASP A 132 -12.55 5.62 -8.97
N LEU A 133 -11.22 5.69 -8.92
CA LEU A 133 -10.49 6.33 -7.83
C LEU A 133 -10.00 7.75 -8.16
N PHE A 134 -10.05 8.14 -9.42
CA PHE A 134 -9.38 9.36 -9.88
C PHE A 134 -10.32 10.52 -10.16
N SER A 135 -11.63 10.27 -10.25
CA SER A 135 -12.65 11.27 -10.58
C SER A 135 -13.05 12.17 -9.39
N TRP A 136 -12.63 11.84 -8.17
CA TRP A 136 -13.03 12.51 -6.93
C TRP A 136 -11.91 12.48 -5.90
N SER A 137 -12.08 13.17 -4.76
CA SER A 137 -11.08 13.16 -3.68
C SER A 137 -11.73 13.32 -2.31
N LEU A 138 -11.11 12.71 -1.31
CA LEU A 138 -11.38 13.01 0.09
C LEU A 138 -10.89 14.42 0.42
N THR A 139 -11.66 15.16 1.19
CA THR A 139 -11.26 16.46 1.73
C THR A 139 -10.16 16.31 2.79
N GLU A 140 -9.44 17.38 3.09
CA GLU A 140 -8.42 17.37 4.15
C GLU A 140 -8.99 16.93 5.51
N LYS A 141 -10.23 17.32 5.83
CA LYS A 141 -10.93 16.92 7.06
C LYS A 141 -11.23 15.42 7.08
N GLU A 142 -11.67 14.86 5.97
CA GLU A 142 -11.93 13.42 5.83
C GLU A 142 -10.63 12.62 5.89
N MET A 143 -9.57 13.10 5.23
CA MET A 143 -8.25 12.49 5.35
C MET A 143 -7.77 12.49 6.81
N ALA A 144 -7.83 13.62 7.50
CA ALA A 144 -7.44 13.70 8.92
C ALA A 144 -8.28 12.74 9.81
N THR A 145 -9.57 12.61 9.52
CA THR A 145 -10.45 11.70 10.26
C THR A 145 -10.09 10.23 10.02
N THR A 146 -9.84 9.86 8.77
CA THR A 146 -9.44 8.49 8.39
C THR A 146 -8.02 8.15 8.84
N ASP A 147 -7.10 9.13 8.84
CA ASP A 147 -5.74 8.98 9.36
C ASP A 147 -5.71 8.71 10.86
N ALA A 148 -6.64 9.31 11.61
CA ALA A 148 -6.79 9.11 13.05
C ALA A 148 -7.54 7.82 13.42
N ALA A 149 -8.16 7.14 12.46
CA ALA A 149 -8.87 5.88 12.72
C ALA A 149 -7.89 4.79 13.20
N ASN A 150 -8.35 3.98 14.14
CA ASN A 150 -7.59 2.88 14.74
C ASN A 150 -8.32 1.52 14.63
N THR A 151 -9.41 1.49 13.89
CA THR A 151 -10.20 0.28 13.60
C THR A 151 -10.46 0.15 12.10
N PRO A 152 -10.37 -1.07 11.56
CA PRO A 152 -9.79 -2.25 12.20
C PRO A 152 -8.30 -2.04 12.50
N SER A 153 -7.85 -2.47 13.68
CA SER A 153 -6.43 -2.38 14.00
C SER A 153 -5.62 -3.27 13.07
N GLY A 154 -4.45 -2.81 12.70
CA GLY A 154 -3.54 -3.57 11.83
C GLY A 154 -2.09 -3.15 12.05
N GLN A 155 -1.21 -4.08 11.76
CA GLN A 155 0.23 -3.80 11.66
C GLN A 155 0.71 -4.39 10.34
N PRO A 156 1.62 -3.74 9.64
CA PRO A 156 2.27 -4.35 8.49
C PRO A 156 2.93 -5.67 8.92
N SER A 157 2.66 -6.73 8.18
CA SER A 157 3.36 -8.01 8.39
C SER A 157 4.74 -7.89 7.79
N PHE A 158 5.76 -7.67 8.63
CA PHE A 158 7.13 -7.54 8.15
C PHE A 158 7.92 -8.82 8.34
N ILE A 159 8.67 -9.20 7.32
CA ILE A 159 9.82 -10.08 7.48
C ILE A 159 11.00 -9.19 7.89
N CYS A 160 11.02 -8.76 9.14
CA CYS A 160 12.19 -8.12 9.72
C CYS A 160 13.07 -9.22 10.28
N THR A 161 14.10 -9.60 9.56
CA THR A 161 15.22 -10.30 10.19
C THR A 161 15.90 -9.35 11.16
N LYS A 162 15.91 -9.75 12.43
CA LYS A 162 16.70 -9.06 13.47
C LYS A 162 18.17 -9.10 13.11
#